data_bd68c1267bac4e56bd129740c765d2e8
#
_entry.id   bd68c1267bac4e56bd129740c765d2e8
#
_cell.length_a   1.000
_cell.length_b   1.000
_cell.length_c   1.000
_cell.angle_alpha   90.00
_cell.angle_beta   90.00
_cell.angle_gamma   90.00
#
_symmetry.space_group_name_H-M   'P 1'
#
loop_
_entity.id
_entity.type
_entity.pdbx_description
1 polymer ?
#
loop_
_entity_poly.entity_id
_entity_poly.type
_entity_poly.pdbx_seq_one_letter_code
_entity_poly.pdbx_strand_id
1 'polypeptide(L)'
;ATASARAEMNELRRLKTLLPPELQSWVIVEATTEVNPPVIRSEEIGRDEVEIQIDLGKWENLSLDQRNLMFWHEVARIQNDTIPKEGWEMAALAIGLGGAVGELWVQDGLLLILAVGLCSVSGYRLWQKNNGEKTTQALVDADEKAIALATRFGYSVPNAYKSLGSALKTLIEQTPNRRNRKTYETRLQALRRSASKAKAKMQTDKKGKTETSESVEPEPRQRAPKASRSQAKRKNLQR
;
A
#
# COMPACT_ATOMS: atom_id res chain seq x y z
N ALA A 1 16.38 -9.02 -29.95
CA ALA A 1 15.98 -9.08 -28.54
C ALA A 1 15.78 -10.55 -28.18
N THR A 2 16.47 -11.03 -27.15
CA THR A 2 16.27 -12.38 -26.60
C THR A 2 14.85 -12.54 -26.05
N ALA A 3 14.32 -13.75 -25.98
CA ALA A 3 12.97 -14.01 -25.43
C ALA A 3 12.82 -13.44 -24.00
N SER A 4 13.90 -13.46 -23.19
CA SER A 4 13.96 -12.86 -21.85
C SER A 4 13.73 -11.34 -21.89
N ALA A 5 14.46 -10.60 -22.70
CA ALA A 5 14.30 -9.14 -22.81
C ALA A 5 12.88 -8.72 -23.24
N ARG A 6 12.23 -9.56 -24.08
CA ARG A 6 10.82 -9.32 -24.46
C ARG A 6 9.86 -9.55 -23.29
N ALA A 7 10.09 -10.60 -22.49
CA ALA A 7 9.27 -10.89 -21.30
C ALA A 7 9.41 -9.77 -20.25
N GLU A 8 10.63 -9.30 -20.01
CA GLU A 8 10.93 -8.18 -19.10
C GLU A 8 10.20 -6.90 -19.55
N MET A 9 10.32 -6.52 -20.82
CA MET A 9 9.61 -5.35 -21.36
C MET A 9 8.09 -5.48 -21.26
N ASN A 10 7.53 -6.69 -21.46
CA ASN A 10 6.10 -6.92 -21.34
C ASN A 10 5.64 -6.75 -19.87
N GLU A 11 6.42 -7.23 -18.90
CA GLU A 11 6.12 -7.08 -17.49
C GLU A 11 6.15 -5.60 -17.06
N LEU A 12 7.18 -4.84 -17.43
CA LEU A 12 7.24 -3.41 -17.13
C LEU A 12 6.08 -2.64 -17.78
N ARG A 13 5.72 -2.96 -19.02
CA ARG A 13 4.55 -2.37 -19.69
C ARG A 13 3.26 -2.71 -18.95
N ARG A 14 3.08 -3.95 -18.53
CA ARG A 14 1.93 -4.40 -17.74
C ARG A 14 1.83 -3.61 -16.44
N LEU A 15 2.91 -3.48 -15.69
CA LEU A 15 2.96 -2.71 -14.44
C LEU A 15 2.59 -1.23 -14.66
N LYS A 16 3.08 -0.65 -15.76
CA LYS A 16 2.71 0.72 -16.11
C LYS A 16 1.20 0.90 -16.34
N THR A 17 0.49 -0.13 -16.82
CA THR A 17 -0.98 -0.07 -16.95
C THR A 17 -1.71 -0.15 -15.60
N LEU A 18 -1.04 -0.61 -14.54
CA LEU A 18 -1.60 -0.63 -13.18
C LEU A 18 -1.43 0.70 -12.43
N LEU A 19 -0.70 1.65 -13.01
CA LEU A 19 -0.59 3.00 -12.43
C LEU A 19 -1.92 3.74 -12.57
N PRO A 20 -2.36 4.44 -11.52
CA PRO A 20 -3.43 5.42 -11.63
C PRO A 20 -3.12 6.46 -12.71
N PRO A 21 -4.13 6.94 -13.46
CA PRO A 21 -3.92 7.86 -14.59
C PRO A 21 -3.12 9.12 -14.22
N GLU A 22 -3.31 9.62 -13.01
CA GLU A 22 -2.63 10.81 -12.48
C GLU A 22 -1.12 10.62 -12.27
N LEU A 23 -0.66 9.38 -12.15
CA LEU A 23 0.75 9.05 -11.93
C LEU A 23 1.47 8.69 -13.23
N GLN A 24 0.75 8.32 -14.29
CA GLN A 24 1.34 7.78 -15.53
C GLN A 24 2.28 8.76 -16.25
N SER A 25 2.12 10.06 -16.03
CA SER A 25 2.89 11.11 -16.71
C SER A 25 4.26 11.37 -16.08
N TRP A 26 4.45 11.05 -14.80
CA TRP A 26 5.64 11.41 -14.03
C TRP A 26 6.26 10.25 -13.23
N VAL A 27 5.61 9.06 -13.26
CA VAL A 27 6.18 7.86 -12.65
C VAL A 27 6.79 6.98 -13.74
N ILE A 28 8.07 6.69 -13.59
CA ILE A 28 8.84 5.81 -14.47
C ILE A 28 8.94 4.44 -13.81
N VAL A 29 8.77 3.37 -14.58
CA VAL A 29 8.94 1.98 -14.09
C VAL A 29 10.08 1.35 -14.86
N GLU A 30 11.15 1.01 -14.16
CA GLU A 30 12.38 0.48 -14.75
C GLU A 30 12.85 -0.81 -14.08
N ALA A 31 13.58 -1.61 -14.86
CA ALA A 31 14.27 -2.78 -14.37
C ALA A 31 15.67 -2.42 -13.89
N THR A 32 16.08 -2.99 -12.77
CA THR A 32 17.44 -2.86 -12.25
C THR A 32 17.93 -4.20 -11.72
N THR A 33 19.25 -4.37 -11.61
CA THR A 33 19.88 -5.58 -11.09
C THR A 33 20.14 -5.52 -9.58
N GLU A 34 20.07 -4.31 -9.01
CA GLU A 34 20.39 -4.08 -7.59
C GLU A 34 19.36 -3.18 -6.94
N VAL A 35 18.40 -3.77 -6.22
CA VAL A 35 17.46 -3.03 -5.38
C VAL A 35 17.72 -3.30 -3.91
N ASN A 36 17.87 -2.24 -3.14
CA ASN A 36 17.91 -2.31 -1.70
C ASN A 36 16.82 -1.40 -1.10
N PRO A 37 15.73 -1.92 -0.61
CA PRO A 37 15.37 -3.31 -0.28
C PRO A 37 15.10 -4.19 -1.52
N PRO A 38 15.07 -5.53 -1.36
CA PRO A 38 15.62 -6.50 -2.32
C PRO A 38 14.83 -6.76 -3.60
N VAL A 39 13.64 -6.21 -3.81
CA VAL A 39 12.80 -6.58 -4.96
C VAL A 39 12.24 -5.38 -5.70
N ILE A 40 11.71 -4.39 -4.99
CA ILE A 40 11.09 -3.19 -5.55
C ILE A 40 11.35 -2.00 -4.63
N ARG A 41 11.59 -0.84 -5.23
CA ARG A 41 11.81 0.43 -4.53
C ARG A 41 11.32 1.59 -5.36
N SER A 42 10.72 2.60 -4.72
CA SER A 42 10.49 3.91 -5.33
C SER A 42 11.53 4.90 -4.83
N GLU A 43 12.02 5.73 -5.74
CA GLU A 43 13.00 6.79 -5.50
C GLU A 43 12.61 8.04 -6.26
N GLU A 44 12.77 9.20 -5.64
CA GLU A 44 12.52 10.49 -6.28
C GLU A 44 13.75 10.86 -7.13
N ILE A 45 13.54 11.12 -8.44
CA ILE A 45 14.57 11.54 -9.37
C ILE A 45 14.31 13.00 -9.72
N GLY A 46 15.17 13.90 -9.24
CA GLY A 46 15.01 15.33 -9.51
C GLY A 46 13.81 15.94 -8.77
N ARG A 47 13.15 16.94 -9.38
CA ARG A 47 12.10 17.72 -8.70
C ARG A 47 10.71 17.14 -8.81
N ASP A 48 10.39 16.47 -9.92
CA ASP A 48 9.01 16.13 -10.27
C ASP A 48 8.85 14.72 -10.87
N GLU A 49 9.87 13.88 -10.79
CA GLU A 49 9.82 12.52 -11.33
C GLU A 49 10.14 11.48 -10.25
N VAL A 50 9.41 10.39 -10.26
CA VAL A 50 9.62 9.25 -9.38
C VAL A 50 9.88 8.01 -10.22
N GLU A 51 10.89 7.27 -9.86
CA GLU A 51 11.24 5.99 -10.47
C GLU A 51 10.84 4.84 -9.55
N ILE A 52 10.14 3.86 -10.10
CA ILE A 52 9.91 2.56 -9.46
C ILE A 52 10.91 1.58 -10.07
N GLN A 53 11.92 1.22 -9.29
CA GLN A 53 12.97 0.28 -9.66
C GLN A 53 12.58 -1.13 -9.23
N ILE A 54 12.73 -2.11 -10.14
CA ILE A 54 12.34 -3.50 -9.92
C ILE A 54 13.49 -4.42 -10.28
N ASP A 55 13.93 -5.26 -9.36
CA ASP A 55 14.84 -6.37 -9.63
C ASP A 55 14.04 -7.53 -10.24
N LEU A 56 14.00 -7.60 -11.56
CA LEU A 56 13.19 -8.58 -12.30
C LEU A 56 13.58 -10.02 -11.97
N GLY A 57 14.86 -10.30 -11.69
CA GLY A 57 15.31 -11.63 -11.32
C GLY A 57 14.70 -12.13 -10.01
N LYS A 58 14.52 -11.24 -9.03
CA LYS A 58 13.83 -11.57 -7.78
C LYS A 58 12.31 -11.45 -7.90
N TRP A 59 11.84 -10.54 -8.77
CA TRP A 59 10.42 -10.32 -9.03
C TRP A 59 9.72 -11.54 -9.61
N GLU A 60 10.39 -12.29 -10.47
CA GLU A 60 9.87 -13.51 -11.08
C GLU A 60 9.56 -14.61 -10.06
N ASN A 61 10.19 -14.60 -8.89
CA ASN A 61 9.90 -15.55 -7.81
C ASN A 61 8.59 -15.27 -7.09
N LEU A 62 7.98 -14.10 -7.32
CA LEU A 62 6.67 -13.74 -6.78
C LEU A 62 5.55 -14.17 -7.73
N SER A 63 4.41 -14.59 -7.19
CA SER A 63 3.21 -14.83 -7.98
C SER A 63 2.67 -13.52 -8.54
N LEU A 64 1.82 -13.59 -9.58
CA LEU A 64 1.23 -12.40 -10.21
C LEU A 64 0.51 -11.50 -9.18
N ASP A 65 -0.26 -12.10 -8.29
CA ASP A 65 -0.99 -11.36 -7.25
C ASP A 65 -0.04 -10.70 -6.25
N GLN A 66 1.03 -11.38 -5.84
CA GLN A 66 2.07 -10.81 -4.98
C GLN A 66 2.76 -9.62 -5.65
N ARG A 67 3.09 -9.73 -6.94
CA ARG A 67 3.69 -8.64 -7.74
C ARG A 67 2.77 -7.43 -7.79
N ASN A 68 1.49 -7.63 -8.07
CA ASN A 68 0.52 -6.55 -8.15
C ASN A 68 0.39 -5.82 -6.80
N LEU A 69 0.28 -6.55 -5.69
CA LEU A 69 0.16 -5.94 -4.36
C LEU A 69 1.43 -5.19 -3.95
N MET A 70 2.62 -5.74 -4.25
CA MET A 70 3.89 -5.08 -3.98
C MET A 70 4.04 -3.81 -4.83
N PHE A 71 3.61 -3.84 -6.08
CA PHE A 71 3.60 -2.67 -6.96
C PHE A 71 2.65 -1.59 -6.43
N TRP A 72 1.41 -1.93 -6.07
CA TRP A 72 0.47 -0.96 -5.49
C TRP A 72 0.91 -0.45 -4.12
N HIS A 73 1.70 -1.19 -3.36
CA HIS A 73 2.33 -0.66 -2.16
C HIS A 73 3.27 0.51 -2.49
N GLU A 74 4.12 0.38 -3.50
CA GLU A 74 5.00 1.48 -3.94
C GLU A 74 4.19 2.65 -4.51
N VAL A 75 3.15 2.38 -5.30
CA VAL A 75 2.21 3.41 -5.77
C VAL A 75 1.56 4.16 -4.61
N ALA A 76 1.14 3.45 -3.55
CA ALA A 76 0.58 4.07 -2.35
C ALA A 76 1.60 4.95 -1.61
N ARG A 77 2.88 4.53 -1.57
CA ARG A 77 3.96 5.35 -1.01
C ARG A 77 4.17 6.64 -1.78
N ILE A 78 4.13 6.58 -3.11
CA ILE A 78 4.21 7.74 -3.99
C ILE A 78 3.04 8.70 -3.71
N GLN A 79 1.82 8.20 -3.65
CA GLN A 79 0.63 9.00 -3.36
C GLN A 79 0.60 9.60 -1.95
N ASN A 80 1.32 9.01 -0.99
CA ASN A 80 1.40 9.50 0.39
C ASN A 80 2.60 10.42 0.64
N ASP A 81 3.40 10.74 -0.39
CA ASP A 81 4.65 11.51 -0.29
C ASP A 81 5.60 10.95 0.79
N THR A 82 5.66 9.61 0.87
CA THR A 82 6.48 8.88 1.86
C THR A 82 7.75 8.29 1.26
N ILE A 83 8.13 8.75 0.07
CA ILE A 83 9.35 8.33 -0.62
C ILE A 83 10.55 9.01 0.04
N PRO A 84 11.66 8.29 0.24
CA PRO A 84 12.90 8.93 0.69
C PRO A 84 13.35 9.95 -0.35
N LYS A 85 13.39 11.22 0.05
CA LYS A 85 14.02 12.29 -0.74
C LYS A 85 15.52 12.06 -0.76
N GLU A 86 16.16 12.36 -1.87
CA GLU A 86 17.62 12.25 -1.97
C GLU A 86 18.31 12.98 -0.82
N GLY A 87 19.22 12.27 -0.16
CA GLY A 87 19.80 12.64 1.14
C GLY A 87 20.76 13.85 1.14
N TRP A 88 20.74 14.73 0.11
CA TRP A 88 21.55 15.95 0.12
C TRP A 88 21.17 16.91 1.24
N GLU A 89 19.92 16.91 1.69
CA GLU A 89 19.47 17.71 2.84
C GLU A 89 20.14 17.28 4.15
N MET A 90 20.39 15.97 4.29
CA MET A 90 21.14 15.43 5.45
C MET A 90 22.62 15.82 5.38
N ALA A 91 23.21 15.82 4.19
CA ALA A 91 24.58 16.27 3.99
C ALA A 91 24.72 17.78 4.25
N ALA A 92 23.75 18.57 3.80
CA ALA A 92 23.73 20.01 4.07
C ALA A 92 23.54 20.34 5.56
N LEU A 93 22.71 19.58 6.28
CA LEU A 93 22.53 19.70 7.73
C LEU A 93 23.81 19.31 8.50
N ALA A 94 24.48 18.23 8.08
CA ALA A 94 25.74 17.80 8.67
C ALA A 94 26.86 18.83 8.45
N ILE A 95 26.93 19.46 7.27
CA ILE A 95 27.89 20.51 6.94
C ILE A 95 27.55 21.81 7.71
N GLY A 96 26.27 22.17 7.83
CA GLY A 96 25.80 23.35 8.56
C GLY A 96 26.09 23.25 10.07
N LEU A 97 25.85 22.08 10.67
CA LEU A 97 26.18 21.83 12.08
C LEU A 97 27.70 21.76 12.33
N GLY A 98 28.45 21.14 11.41
CA GLY A 98 29.91 21.07 11.48
C GLY A 98 30.59 22.43 11.36
N GLY A 99 30.03 23.33 10.53
CA GLY A 99 30.50 24.72 10.38
C GLY A 99 30.26 25.57 11.63
N ALA A 100 29.08 25.43 12.25
CA ALA A 100 28.76 26.17 13.50
C ALA A 100 29.62 25.76 14.70
N VAL A 101 30.06 24.49 14.76
CA VAL A 101 30.96 24.00 15.80
C VAL A 101 32.38 24.49 15.59
N GLY A 102 32.81 24.72 14.34
CA GLY A 102 34.14 25.25 14.01
C GLY A 102 34.40 26.68 14.53
N GLU A 103 33.37 27.52 14.61
CA GLU A 103 33.51 28.89 15.13
C GLU A 103 33.60 28.99 16.66
N LEU A 104 33.14 27.97 17.39
CA LEU A 104 33.17 27.93 18.86
C LEU A 104 34.48 27.37 19.44
N TRP A 105 35.45 27.01 18.60
CA TRP A 105 36.64 26.23 18.99
C TRP A 105 37.79 27.04 19.61
N VAL A 106 37.62 28.32 19.86
CA VAL A 106 38.73 29.21 20.26
C VAL A 106 38.89 29.40 21.78
N GLN A 107 37.98 28.96 22.65
CA GLN A 107 38.15 29.08 24.10
C GLN A 107 37.64 27.87 24.88
N ASP A 108 38.57 27.12 25.52
CA ASP A 108 38.35 26.03 26.49
C ASP A 108 37.50 24.82 26.05
N GLY A 109 37.95 24.16 24.95
CA GLY A 109 37.14 23.27 24.14
C GLY A 109 36.88 21.84 24.61
N LEU A 110 37.58 21.26 25.58
CA LEU A 110 37.57 19.79 25.79
C LEU A 110 36.26 19.28 26.43
N LEU A 111 35.71 20.02 27.38
CA LEU A 111 34.42 19.69 28.02
C LEU A 111 33.24 19.96 27.10
N LEU A 112 33.33 21.03 26.28
CA LEU A 112 32.30 21.35 25.32
C LEU A 112 32.19 20.30 24.21
N ILE A 113 33.34 19.79 23.74
CA ILE A 113 33.40 18.71 22.73
C ILE A 113 32.76 17.42 23.27
N LEU A 114 33.02 17.05 24.52
CA LEU A 114 32.42 15.88 25.14
C LEU A 114 30.88 16.04 25.31
N ALA A 115 30.44 17.22 25.74
CA ALA A 115 29.01 17.50 25.92
C ALA A 115 28.26 17.53 24.60
N VAL A 116 28.80 18.20 23.57
CA VAL A 116 28.22 18.24 22.23
C VAL A 116 28.25 16.85 21.57
N GLY A 117 29.32 16.08 21.73
CA GLY A 117 29.44 14.71 21.27
C GLY A 117 28.37 13.79 21.88
N LEU A 118 28.18 13.85 23.20
CA LEU A 118 27.15 13.08 23.90
C LEU A 118 25.73 13.50 23.52
N CYS A 119 25.44 14.80 23.41
CA CYS A 119 24.15 15.32 22.98
C CYS A 119 23.87 14.94 21.52
N SER A 120 24.87 15.00 20.64
CA SER A 120 24.71 14.62 19.24
C SER A 120 24.42 13.15 19.05
N VAL A 121 25.12 12.27 19.78
CA VAL A 121 24.86 10.81 19.71
C VAL A 121 23.49 10.47 20.31
N SER A 122 23.11 11.09 21.42
CA SER A 122 21.82 10.86 22.07
C SER A 122 20.67 11.42 21.24
N GLY A 123 20.82 12.65 20.72
CA GLY A 123 19.86 13.29 19.84
C GLY A 123 19.69 12.54 18.54
N TYR A 124 20.78 12.09 17.91
CA TYR A 124 20.75 11.26 16.70
C TYR A 124 20.05 9.92 16.92
N ARG A 125 20.31 9.23 18.05
CA ARG A 125 19.62 7.97 18.37
C ARG A 125 18.12 8.17 18.61
N LEU A 126 17.72 9.21 19.33
CA LEU A 126 16.31 9.57 19.55
C LEU A 126 15.62 9.95 18.23
N TRP A 127 16.28 10.77 17.41
CA TRP A 127 15.78 11.15 16.09
C TRP A 127 15.65 9.93 15.17
N GLN A 128 16.66 9.06 15.13
CA GLN A 128 16.65 7.83 14.34
C GLN A 128 15.53 6.88 14.78
N LYS A 129 15.30 6.75 16.10
CA LYS A 129 14.22 5.94 16.66
C LYS A 129 12.86 6.51 16.27
N ASN A 130 12.65 7.81 16.43
CA ASN A 130 11.39 8.49 16.14
C ASN A 130 11.09 8.47 14.63
N ASN A 131 12.08 8.71 13.78
CA ASN A 131 11.91 8.62 12.32
C ASN A 131 11.72 7.18 11.84
N GLY A 132 12.35 6.20 12.49
CA GLY A 132 12.14 4.79 12.19
C GLY A 132 10.71 4.34 12.47
N GLU A 133 10.11 4.78 13.57
CA GLU A 133 8.71 4.48 13.91
C GLU A 133 7.74 5.16 12.92
N LYS A 134 7.95 6.43 12.61
CA LYS A 134 7.16 7.16 11.60
C LYS A 134 7.25 6.51 10.21
N THR A 135 8.46 6.11 9.81
CA THR A 135 8.67 5.43 8.53
C THR A 135 7.96 4.08 8.51
N THR A 136 8.00 3.31 9.60
CA THR A 136 7.31 2.02 9.67
C THR A 136 5.79 2.18 9.63
N GLN A 137 5.24 3.18 10.31
CA GLN A 137 3.82 3.48 10.26
C GLN A 137 3.40 3.89 8.83
N ALA A 138 4.17 4.74 8.18
CA ALA A 138 3.92 5.14 6.78
C ALA A 138 3.90 3.94 5.81
N LEU A 139 4.74 2.93 6.05
CA LEU A 139 4.72 1.68 5.28
C LEU A 139 3.48 0.83 5.55
N VAL A 140 3.00 0.80 6.80
CA VAL A 140 1.74 0.11 7.16
C VAL A 140 0.54 0.81 6.51
N ASP A 141 0.50 2.13 6.53
CA ASP A 141 -0.55 2.92 5.87
C ASP A 141 -0.54 2.71 4.35
N ALA A 142 0.65 2.59 3.75
CA ALA A 142 0.80 2.25 2.34
C ALA A 142 0.30 0.82 2.03
N ASP A 143 0.49 -0.14 2.93
CA ASP A 143 -0.07 -1.49 2.78
C ASP A 143 -1.61 -1.47 2.77
N GLU A 144 -2.25 -0.72 3.66
CA GLU A 144 -3.72 -0.58 3.69
C GLU A 144 -4.25 0.09 2.42
N LYS A 145 -3.54 1.12 1.94
CA LYS A 145 -3.90 1.79 0.68
C LYS A 145 -3.69 0.88 -0.54
N ALA A 146 -2.66 0.05 -0.53
CA ALA A 146 -2.43 -0.96 -1.57
C ALA A 146 -3.59 -1.99 -1.63
N ILE A 147 -4.10 -2.43 -0.47
CA ILE A 147 -5.30 -3.28 -0.40
C ILE A 147 -6.52 -2.56 -1.01
N ALA A 148 -6.72 -1.28 -0.68
CA ALA A 148 -7.81 -0.49 -1.25
C ALA A 148 -7.67 -0.31 -2.78
N LEU A 149 -6.46 -0.10 -3.29
CA LEU A 149 -6.18 -0.07 -4.73
C LEU A 149 -6.48 -1.43 -5.38
N ALA A 150 -6.01 -2.53 -4.80
CA ALA A 150 -6.28 -3.87 -5.31
C ALA A 150 -7.79 -4.16 -5.44
N THR A 151 -8.59 -3.72 -4.47
CA THR A 151 -10.05 -3.91 -4.54
C THR A 151 -10.70 -3.14 -5.69
N ARG A 152 -10.17 -1.97 -6.07
CA ARG A 152 -10.63 -1.22 -7.25
C ARG A 152 -10.32 -1.95 -8.56
N PHE A 153 -9.25 -2.75 -8.57
CA PHE A 153 -8.86 -3.60 -9.70
C PHE A 153 -9.48 -5.01 -9.65
N GLY A 154 -10.52 -5.22 -8.84
CA GLY A 154 -11.31 -6.45 -8.81
C GLY A 154 -10.83 -7.53 -7.85
N TYR A 155 -9.84 -7.27 -7.03
CA TYR A 155 -9.44 -8.20 -5.98
C TYR A 155 -10.46 -8.24 -4.85
N SER A 156 -10.78 -9.43 -4.34
CA SER A 156 -11.50 -9.52 -3.08
C SER A 156 -10.60 -9.11 -1.92
N VAL A 157 -11.18 -8.45 -0.91
CA VAL A 157 -10.42 -8.00 0.27
C VAL A 157 -9.62 -9.13 0.92
N PRO A 158 -10.17 -10.35 1.15
CA PRO A 158 -9.40 -11.46 1.72
C PRO A 158 -8.22 -11.89 0.84
N ASN A 159 -8.39 -11.91 -0.49
CA ASN A 159 -7.32 -12.28 -1.41
C ASN A 159 -6.21 -11.23 -1.44
N ALA A 160 -6.55 -9.94 -1.41
CA ALA A 160 -5.57 -8.87 -1.34
C ALA A 160 -4.71 -8.98 -0.07
N TYR A 161 -5.32 -9.16 1.10
CA TYR A 161 -4.58 -9.40 2.36
C TYR A 161 -3.70 -10.65 2.32
N LYS A 162 -4.22 -11.75 1.77
CA LYS A 162 -3.48 -13.00 1.63
C LYS A 162 -2.26 -12.83 0.74
N SER A 163 -2.41 -12.20 -0.42
CA SER A 163 -1.34 -12.03 -1.41
C SER A 163 -0.25 -11.10 -0.90
N LEU A 164 -0.62 -9.96 -0.29
CA LEU A 164 0.36 -9.06 0.31
C LEU A 164 1.08 -9.72 1.50
N GLY A 165 0.36 -10.41 2.37
CA GLY A 165 0.95 -11.14 3.49
C GLY A 165 1.90 -12.25 3.05
N SER A 166 1.59 -12.94 1.96
CA SER A 166 2.47 -13.95 1.35
C SER A 166 3.72 -13.29 0.73
N ALA A 167 3.57 -12.16 0.04
CA ALA A 167 4.70 -11.40 -0.48
C ALA A 167 5.66 -10.97 0.64
N LEU A 168 5.14 -10.41 1.73
CA LEU A 168 5.96 -10.02 2.88
C LEU A 168 6.71 -11.19 3.51
N LYS A 169 6.10 -12.39 3.58
CA LYS A 169 6.80 -13.61 4.05
C LYS A 169 7.98 -13.95 3.15
N THR A 170 7.78 -13.96 1.84
CA THR A 170 8.86 -14.21 0.87
C THR A 170 9.99 -13.20 1.03
N LEU A 171 9.66 -11.90 1.24
CA LEU A 171 10.66 -10.87 1.48
C LEU A 171 11.43 -11.06 2.79
N ILE A 172 10.77 -11.51 3.86
CA ILE A 172 11.41 -11.82 5.15
C ILE A 172 12.45 -12.94 4.97
N GLU A 173 12.10 -13.98 4.20
CA GLU A 173 12.98 -15.11 3.93
C GLU A 173 14.18 -14.72 3.07
N GLN A 174 13.99 -13.85 2.09
CA GLN A 174 15.02 -13.40 1.16
C GLN A 174 15.91 -12.27 1.68
N THR A 175 15.55 -11.63 2.80
CA THR A 175 16.27 -10.46 3.30
C THR A 175 17.31 -10.84 4.36
N PRO A 176 18.62 -10.74 4.08
CA PRO A 176 19.68 -11.02 5.04
C PRO A 176 19.80 -9.93 6.11
N ASN A 177 19.44 -8.69 5.78
CA ASN A 177 19.54 -7.54 6.67
C ASN A 177 18.49 -7.60 7.79
N ARG A 178 18.97 -7.71 9.05
CA ARG A 178 18.11 -7.79 10.24
C ARG A 178 17.16 -6.60 10.40
N ARG A 179 17.59 -5.39 10.04
CA ARG A 179 16.76 -4.17 10.15
C ARG A 179 15.60 -4.22 9.19
N ASN A 180 15.85 -4.53 7.92
CA ASN A 180 14.82 -4.63 6.90
C ASN A 180 13.85 -5.79 7.20
N ARG A 181 14.38 -6.93 7.65
CA ARG A 181 13.55 -8.08 8.08
C ARG A 181 12.59 -7.68 9.20
N LYS A 182 13.06 -6.97 10.25
CA LYS A 182 12.20 -6.49 11.33
C LYS A 182 11.10 -5.56 10.83
N THR A 183 11.37 -4.71 9.85
CA THR A 183 10.37 -3.85 9.23
C THR A 183 9.29 -4.66 8.53
N TYR A 184 9.66 -5.68 7.74
CA TYR A 184 8.70 -6.56 7.09
C TYR A 184 7.87 -7.39 8.09
N GLU A 185 8.48 -7.86 9.17
CA GLU A 185 7.77 -8.57 10.26
C GLU A 185 6.73 -7.66 10.92
N THR A 186 7.06 -6.41 11.21
CA THR A 186 6.14 -5.42 11.79
C THR A 186 4.98 -5.14 10.83
N ARG A 187 5.26 -4.94 9.55
CA ARG A 187 4.22 -4.77 8.51
C ARG A 187 3.31 -5.98 8.44
N LEU A 188 3.88 -7.21 8.44
CA LEU A 188 3.10 -8.45 8.39
C LEU A 188 2.19 -8.60 9.63
N GLN A 189 2.65 -8.22 10.81
CA GLN A 189 1.82 -8.23 12.03
C GLN A 189 0.68 -7.22 11.95
N ALA A 190 0.94 -5.99 11.49
CA ALA A 190 -0.07 -4.97 11.29
C ALA A 190 -1.12 -5.44 10.27
N LEU A 191 -0.67 -6.00 9.15
CA LEU A 191 -1.54 -6.53 8.09
C LEU A 191 -2.46 -7.65 8.61
N ARG A 192 -1.95 -8.56 9.44
CA ARG A 192 -2.77 -9.61 10.08
C ARG A 192 -3.85 -9.05 11.00
N ARG A 193 -3.53 -8.00 11.77
CA ARG A 193 -4.50 -7.32 12.64
C ARG A 193 -5.60 -6.65 11.82
N SER A 194 -5.25 -5.95 10.74
CA SER A 194 -6.20 -5.33 9.83
C SER A 194 -7.08 -6.36 9.11
N ALA A 195 -6.51 -7.47 8.65
CA ALA A 195 -7.26 -8.56 8.04
C ALA A 195 -8.28 -9.18 9.00
N SER A 196 -7.92 -9.36 10.28
CA SER A 196 -8.82 -9.88 11.31
C SER A 196 -9.99 -8.93 11.57
N LYS A 197 -9.71 -7.62 11.64
CA LYS A 197 -10.75 -6.58 11.80
C LYS A 197 -11.70 -6.55 10.59
N ALA A 198 -11.15 -6.61 9.36
CA ALA A 198 -11.94 -6.64 8.14
C ALA A 198 -12.85 -7.87 8.08
N LYS A 199 -12.34 -9.04 8.47
CA LYS A 199 -13.13 -10.28 8.54
C LYS A 199 -14.28 -10.17 9.56
N ALA A 200 -14.02 -9.63 10.75
CA ALA A 200 -15.03 -9.45 11.77
C ALA A 200 -16.15 -8.50 11.30
N LYS A 201 -15.79 -7.39 10.64
CA LYS A 201 -16.76 -6.46 10.06
C LYS A 201 -17.64 -7.10 8.99
N MET A 202 -17.07 -7.91 8.09
CA MET A 202 -17.85 -8.63 7.08
C MET A 202 -18.82 -9.65 7.68
N GLN A 203 -18.51 -10.24 8.84
CA GLN A 203 -19.40 -11.18 9.52
C GLN A 203 -20.57 -10.46 10.19
N THR A 204 -20.34 -9.28 10.82
CA THR A 204 -21.40 -8.45 11.41
C THR A 204 -22.36 -7.93 10.35
N ASP A 205 -21.85 -7.46 9.21
CA ASP A 205 -22.67 -6.96 8.10
C ASP A 205 -23.56 -8.07 7.49
N LYS A 206 -23.06 -9.32 7.42
CA LYS A 206 -23.85 -10.47 6.97
C LYS A 206 -24.95 -10.81 7.95
N LYS A 207 -24.67 -10.78 9.26
CA LYS A 207 -25.68 -11.10 10.30
C LYS A 207 -26.81 -10.07 10.34
N GLY A 208 -26.48 -8.78 10.27
CA GLY A 208 -27.48 -7.71 10.24
C GLY A 208 -28.40 -7.76 9.01
N LYS A 209 -27.88 -8.23 7.87
CA LYS A 209 -28.67 -8.35 6.63
C LYS A 209 -29.62 -9.56 6.65
N THR A 210 -29.29 -10.60 7.40
CA THR A 210 -30.16 -11.79 7.57
C THR A 210 -31.32 -11.50 8.52
N GLU A 211 -31.10 -10.71 9.57
CA GLU A 211 -32.14 -10.37 10.54
C GLU A 211 -33.19 -9.38 9.96
N THR A 212 -32.79 -8.53 8.99
CA THR A 212 -33.72 -7.58 8.34
C THR A 212 -34.61 -8.25 7.30
N SER A 213 -34.24 -9.43 6.76
CA SER A 213 -35.03 -10.17 5.76
C SER A 213 -36.04 -11.13 6.38
N GLU A 214 -35.96 -11.39 7.69
CA GLU A 214 -36.87 -12.34 8.38
C GLU A 214 -38.07 -11.66 9.06
N SER A 215 -38.09 -10.31 9.08
CA SER A 215 -39.20 -9.54 9.72
C SER A 215 -40.24 -8.99 8.74
N VAL A 216 -40.23 -9.40 7.48
CA VAL A 216 -41.37 -9.13 6.57
C VAL A 216 -42.38 -10.26 6.72
N GLU A 217 -43.20 -10.13 7.75
CA GLU A 217 -44.45 -10.89 7.92
C GLU A 217 -45.31 -10.72 6.67
N PRO A 218 -45.78 -11.81 6.01
CA PRO A 218 -46.62 -11.66 4.83
C PRO A 218 -47.97 -11.07 5.26
N GLU A 219 -48.25 -9.85 4.79
CA GLU A 219 -49.51 -9.16 4.92
C GLU A 219 -50.67 -10.09 4.52
N PRO A 220 -51.72 -10.26 5.35
CA PRO A 220 -52.81 -11.17 5.06
C PRO A 220 -53.55 -10.70 3.81
N ARG A 221 -53.54 -11.54 2.77
CA ARG A 221 -54.26 -11.32 1.52
C ARG A 221 -55.70 -11.03 1.84
N GLN A 222 -56.13 -9.79 1.67
CA GLN A 222 -57.54 -9.38 1.63
C GLN A 222 -58.25 -10.13 0.54
N ARG A 223 -59.26 -10.91 0.91
CA ARG A 223 -60.13 -11.63 0.01
C ARG A 223 -60.86 -10.62 -0.86
N ALA A 224 -60.70 -10.67 -2.18
CA ALA A 224 -61.48 -9.94 -3.14
C ALA A 224 -62.98 -10.33 -3.02
N PRO A 225 -63.92 -9.35 -3.05
CA PRO A 225 -65.37 -9.61 -2.98
C PRO A 225 -65.80 -10.29 -4.30
N LYS A 226 -66.61 -11.33 -4.14
CA LYS A 226 -67.32 -12.04 -5.24
C LYS A 226 -68.20 -11.06 -5.98
N ALA A 227 -67.82 -10.71 -7.22
CA ALA A 227 -68.71 -10.01 -8.12
C ALA A 227 -69.79 -10.96 -8.65
N SER A 228 -71.02 -10.61 -8.35
CA SER A 228 -72.24 -11.30 -8.76
C SER A 228 -72.39 -11.29 -10.29
N ARG A 229 -72.81 -12.43 -10.78
CA ARG A 229 -73.22 -12.76 -12.12
C ARG A 229 -74.58 -12.09 -12.42
N SER A 230 -74.66 -11.15 -13.32
CA SER A 230 -75.93 -10.66 -13.89
C SER A 230 -75.75 -10.48 -15.41
N GLN A 231 -76.38 -11.36 -16.04
CA GLN A 231 -77.13 -11.36 -17.33
C GLN A 231 -77.28 -10.02 -18.04
N ALA A 232 -77.04 -10.02 -19.34
CA ALA A 232 -78.00 -9.73 -20.42
C ALA A 232 -77.25 -9.25 -21.65
N LYS A 233 -77.29 -10.01 -22.68
CA LYS A 233 -78.28 -9.98 -23.82
C LYS A 233 -77.93 -8.96 -24.91
N ARG A 234 -77.56 -9.53 -26.04
CA ARG A 234 -77.97 -9.18 -27.42
C ARG A 234 -77.84 -7.73 -27.89
N LYS A 235 -77.13 -7.54 -28.95
CA LYS A 235 -77.61 -7.25 -30.35
C LYS A 235 -76.43 -6.88 -31.22
N ASN A 236 -76.14 -7.64 -32.22
CA ASN A 236 -76.45 -7.50 -33.62
C ASN A 236 -76.17 -6.13 -34.26
N LEU A 237 -75.40 -6.22 -35.26
CA LEU A 237 -75.55 -5.75 -36.67
C LEU A 237 -74.57 -4.67 -37.15
N GLN A 238 -73.92 -5.05 -38.24
CA GLN A 238 -73.65 -4.26 -39.48
C GLN A 238 -72.72 -3.01 -39.28
N ARG A 239 -71.64 -2.96 -39.93
CA ARG A 239 -71.24 -2.99 -41.34
C ARG A 239 -69.76 -3.24 -41.48
#